data_c3d707324769831ef8c6445843fe4bf7
#
_entry.id   c3d707324769831ef8c6445843fe4bf7
#
_cell.length_a   1.000
_cell.length_b   1.000
_cell.length_c   1.000
_cell.angle_alpha   90.00
_cell.angle_beta   90.00
_cell.angle_gamma   90.00
#
_symmetry.space_group_name_H-M   'P 1'
#
loop_
_entity.id
_entity.type
_entity.pdbx_description
1 polymer ?
#
loop_
_entity_poly.entity_id
_entity_poly.type
_entity_poly.pdbx_seq_one_letter_code
_entity_poly.pdbx_strand_id
1 'polypeptide(L)'
;WDGLLKHLQQVEGLAPELLEAAGLVVPRKGGNGFYDRFRHRVMVPIRDRQGRVIGFGGRSLDGSEPKYLNSPETEVFEKGKHLFGLDRASSAIRKDDRAVVVEGYFDVIALHAAGVTNAVASLGTALSGQQITQLCRCSDGKRIVLNFDADGAGVRAANRAIGEVEQLALQGQLELRVLHLPSGKDPDEFLKDHGAADYRALLDQAPLWLDWQI
;
A
#
# COMPACT_ATOMS: atom_id res chain seq x y z
N TRP A 1 -6.45 -21.15 16.85
CA TRP A 1 -7.28 -19.94 16.77
C TRP A 1 -6.79 -18.80 17.67
N ASP A 2 -5.96 -19.10 18.68
CA ASP A 2 -5.50 -18.21 19.75
C ASP A 2 -4.01 -18.45 20.11
N GLY A 3 -3.19 -18.89 19.15
CA GLY A 3 -1.78 -19.22 19.37
C GLY A 3 -0.93 -18.00 19.67
N LEU A 4 -1.11 -16.90 18.93
CA LEU A 4 -0.43 -15.63 19.17
C LEU A 4 -0.86 -15.03 20.53
N LEU A 5 -2.17 -15.01 20.80
CA LEU A 5 -2.70 -14.56 22.07
C LEU A 5 -2.04 -15.27 23.25
N LYS A 6 -2.05 -16.61 23.25
CA LYS A 6 -1.43 -17.42 24.31
C LYS A 6 0.06 -17.17 24.46
N HIS A 7 0.78 -17.09 23.34
CA HIS A 7 2.21 -16.83 23.36
C HIS A 7 2.52 -15.48 24.00
N LEU A 8 1.87 -14.41 23.54
CA LEU A 8 2.12 -13.06 24.04
C LEU A 8 1.71 -12.87 25.51
N GLN A 9 0.65 -13.56 25.97
CA GLN A 9 0.28 -13.56 27.38
C GLN A 9 1.30 -14.31 28.25
N GLN A 10 1.77 -15.48 27.80
CA GLN A 10 2.64 -16.36 28.60
C GLN A 10 4.10 -15.90 28.61
N VAL A 11 4.61 -15.44 27.46
CA VAL A 11 6.03 -15.08 27.30
C VAL A 11 6.29 -13.61 27.61
N GLU A 12 5.38 -12.72 27.17
CA GLU A 12 5.56 -11.27 27.26
C GLU A 12 4.68 -10.64 28.36
N GLY A 13 3.79 -11.40 28.98
CA GLY A 13 2.90 -10.91 30.04
C GLY A 13 1.89 -9.86 29.57
N LEU A 14 1.59 -9.79 28.26
CA LEU A 14 0.72 -8.75 27.70
C LEU A 14 -0.75 -9.07 27.94
N ALA A 15 -1.51 -8.05 28.37
CA ALA A 15 -2.95 -8.17 28.58
C ALA A 15 -3.70 -8.31 27.23
N PRO A 16 -4.76 -9.13 27.15
CA PRO A 16 -5.54 -9.31 25.92
C PRO A 16 -6.12 -8.01 25.37
N GLU A 17 -6.50 -7.09 26.23
CA GLU A 17 -7.05 -5.78 25.86
C GLU A 17 -6.02 -4.92 25.12
N LEU A 18 -4.75 -5.02 25.51
CA LEU A 18 -3.66 -4.34 24.78
C LEU A 18 -3.45 -4.96 23.40
N LEU A 19 -3.57 -6.28 23.29
CA LEU A 19 -3.47 -6.99 22.01
C LEU A 19 -4.66 -6.67 21.07
N GLU A 20 -5.84 -6.48 21.64
CA GLU A 20 -7.02 -5.98 20.91
C GLU A 20 -6.79 -4.54 20.41
N ALA A 21 -6.35 -3.64 21.28
CA ALA A 21 -6.02 -2.25 20.94
C ALA A 21 -4.94 -2.17 19.84
N ALA A 22 -3.99 -3.10 19.84
CA ALA A 22 -2.99 -3.24 18.78
C ALA A 22 -3.52 -3.91 17.49
N GLY A 23 -4.78 -4.37 17.49
CA GLY A 23 -5.40 -5.04 16.33
C GLY A 23 -4.85 -6.44 16.03
N LEU A 24 -4.26 -7.11 17.03
CA LEU A 24 -3.68 -8.46 16.89
C LEU A 24 -4.69 -9.57 17.21
N VAL A 25 -5.66 -9.29 18.08
CA VAL A 25 -6.72 -10.21 18.45
C VAL A 25 -8.09 -9.57 18.25
N VAL A 26 -9.12 -10.40 18.23
CA VAL A 26 -10.52 -10.00 18.04
C VAL A 26 -11.37 -10.64 19.13
N PRO A 27 -12.29 -9.90 19.77
CA PRO A 27 -13.19 -10.45 20.76
C PRO A 27 -14.16 -11.47 20.12
N ARG A 28 -14.49 -12.53 20.85
CA ARG A 28 -15.44 -13.56 20.38
C ARG A 28 -16.87 -13.02 20.45
N LYS A 29 -17.60 -13.12 19.35
CA LYS A 29 -19.03 -12.77 19.32
C LYS A 29 -19.83 -13.76 20.19
N GLY A 30 -20.52 -13.23 21.20
CA GLY A 30 -21.40 -14.03 22.06
C GLY A 30 -20.71 -14.92 23.09
N GLY A 31 -19.39 -14.73 23.33
CA GLY A 31 -18.61 -15.48 24.31
C GLY A 31 -17.54 -14.65 25.00
N ASN A 32 -16.92 -15.24 26.03
CA ASN A 32 -15.77 -14.62 26.69
C ASN A 32 -14.47 -14.95 25.93
N GLY A 33 -13.55 -13.97 25.88
CA GLY A 33 -12.19 -14.14 25.34
C GLY A 33 -12.01 -13.67 23.91
N PHE A 34 -10.82 -13.95 23.40
CA PHE A 34 -10.34 -13.44 22.11
C PHE A 34 -9.85 -14.58 21.24
N TYR A 35 -9.59 -14.26 19.97
CA TYR A 35 -8.89 -15.11 19.02
C TYR A 35 -7.96 -14.27 18.13
N ASP A 36 -6.93 -14.90 17.56
CA ASP A 36 -5.96 -14.22 16.70
C ASP A 36 -6.63 -13.65 15.47
N ARG A 37 -6.36 -12.37 15.17
CA ARG A 37 -6.89 -11.70 13.97
C ARG A 37 -6.34 -12.33 12.68
N PHE A 38 -5.04 -12.58 12.65
CA PHE A 38 -4.35 -13.14 11.50
C PHE A 38 -4.13 -14.64 11.68
N ARG A 39 -4.74 -15.44 10.83
CA ARG A 39 -4.65 -16.91 10.85
C ARG A 39 -4.38 -17.44 9.46
N HIS A 40 -3.45 -18.38 9.33
CA HIS A 40 -3.04 -18.96 8.04
C HIS A 40 -2.71 -17.90 6.98
N ARG A 41 -1.85 -16.94 7.35
CA ARG A 41 -1.49 -15.81 6.47
C ARG A 41 0.02 -15.60 6.42
N VAL A 42 0.51 -15.23 5.24
CA VAL A 42 1.81 -14.55 5.15
C VAL A 42 1.65 -13.17 5.72
N MET A 43 2.47 -12.85 6.72
CA MET A 43 2.40 -11.57 7.44
C MET A 43 3.41 -10.58 6.87
N VAL A 44 2.95 -9.38 6.60
CA VAL A 44 3.75 -8.26 6.10
C VAL A 44 3.64 -7.10 7.10
N PRO A 45 4.75 -6.66 7.71
CA PRO A 45 4.71 -5.52 8.63
C PRO A 45 4.49 -4.22 7.86
N ILE A 46 3.55 -3.41 8.34
CA ILE A 46 3.31 -2.04 7.86
C ILE A 46 4.11 -1.11 8.76
N ARG A 47 4.89 -0.21 8.16
CA ARG A 47 5.81 0.68 8.88
C ARG A 47 5.44 2.14 8.65
N ASP A 48 5.71 2.96 9.66
CA ASP A 48 5.70 4.42 9.50
C ASP A 48 6.99 4.91 8.79
N ARG A 49 7.07 6.21 8.53
CA ARG A 49 8.23 6.81 7.84
C ARG A 49 9.56 6.65 8.61
N GLN A 50 9.51 6.38 9.91
CA GLN A 50 10.66 6.12 10.77
C GLN A 50 11.04 4.63 10.79
N GLY A 51 10.32 3.78 10.09
CA GLY A 51 10.55 2.34 10.03
C GLY A 51 9.96 1.54 11.21
N ARG A 52 9.20 2.18 12.12
CA ARG A 52 8.54 1.51 13.24
C ARG A 52 7.32 0.75 12.74
N VAL A 53 7.14 -0.47 13.21
CA VAL A 53 5.94 -1.26 12.86
C VAL A 53 4.71 -0.66 13.55
N ILE A 54 3.71 -0.32 12.77
CA ILE A 54 2.45 0.29 13.21
C ILE A 54 1.23 -0.61 12.95
N GLY A 55 1.40 -1.66 12.15
CA GLY A 55 0.34 -2.60 11.81
C GLY A 55 0.87 -3.73 10.93
N PHE A 56 -0.04 -4.56 10.47
CA PHE A 56 0.28 -5.71 9.63
C PHE A 56 -0.71 -5.85 8.48
N GLY A 57 -0.23 -6.30 7.34
CA GLY A 57 -1.01 -6.91 6.28
C GLY A 57 -0.86 -8.43 6.30
N GLY A 58 -1.87 -9.16 5.89
CA GLY A 58 -1.83 -10.61 5.82
C GLY A 58 -2.48 -11.13 4.55
N ARG A 59 -1.76 -11.95 3.75
CA ARG A 59 -2.31 -12.66 2.59
C ARG A 59 -2.65 -14.09 2.97
N SER A 60 -3.88 -14.53 2.68
CA SER A 60 -4.32 -15.92 2.92
C SER A 60 -3.42 -16.93 2.22
N LEU A 61 -3.07 -18.02 2.91
CA LEU A 61 -2.29 -19.15 2.37
C LEU A 61 -3.19 -20.30 1.87
N ASP A 62 -4.43 -20.35 2.35
CA ASP A 62 -5.38 -21.43 2.09
C ASP A 62 -6.55 -20.99 1.19
N GLY A 63 -6.48 -19.77 0.62
CA GLY A 63 -7.53 -19.20 -0.20
C GLY A 63 -8.76 -18.72 0.56
N SER A 64 -8.72 -18.72 1.91
CA SER A 64 -9.82 -18.20 2.73
C SER A 64 -10.03 -16.69 2.54
N GLU A 65 -11.28 -16.27 2.52
CA GLU A 65 -11.64 -14.85 2.47
C GLU A 65 -11.53 -14.17 3.85
N PRO A 66 -11.13 -12.88 3.87
CA PRO A 66 -10.67 -12.08 2.73
C PRO A 66 -9.26 -12.50 2.30
N LYS A 67 -8.98 -12.51 0.97
CA LYS A 67 -7.65 -12.81 0.41
C LYS A 67 -6.57 -11.95 1.07
N TYR A 68 -6.83 -10.66 1.26
CA TYR A 68 -5.97 -9.70 1.97
C TYR A 68 -6.69 -9.17 3.21
N LEU A 69 -5.98 -9.14 4.33
CA LEU A 69 -6.48 -8.61 5.59
C LEU A 69 -5.44 -7.65 6.19
N ASN A 70 -5.85 -6.42 6.47
CA ASN A 70 -5.00 -5.46 7.16
C ASN A 70 -5.39 -5.32 8.65
N SER A 71 -4.46 -4.80 9.46
CA SER A 71 -4.78 -4.31 10.80
C SER A 71 -5.99 -3.35 10.74
N PRO A 72 -6.82 -3.32 11.77
CA PRO A 72 -7.86 -2.30 11.90
C PRO A 72 -7.18 -0.93 12.12
N GLU A 73 -7.99 0.13 12.11
CA GLU A 73 -7.57 1.42 12.63
C GLU A 73 -7.21 1.28 14.12
N THR A 74 -6.09 1.87 14.54
CA THR A 74 -5.60 1.88 15.93
C THR A 74 -5.05 3.27 16.27
N GLU A 75 -4.65 3.48 17.52
CA GLU A 75 -4.02 4.76 17.91
C GLU A 75 -2.74 5.09 17.13
N VAL A 76 -2.05 4.07 16.61
CA VAL A 76 -0.79 4.22 15.87
C VAL A 76 -0.91 3.97 14.37
N PHE A 77 -2.05 3.45 13.91
CA PHE A 77 -2.26 3.08 12.51
C PHE A 77 -3.59 3.58 11.97
N GLU A 78 -3.52 4.47 11.00
CA GLU A 78 -4.66 4.99 10.24
C GLU A 78 -4.35 4.84 8.75
N LYS A 79 -5.11 3.99 8.05
CA LYS A 79 -4.82 3.59 6.64
C LYS A 79 -4.72 4.78 5.70
N GLY A 80 -5.59 5.77 5.88
CA GLY A 80 -5.59 7.00 5.08
C GLY A 80 -4.37 7.90 5.30
N LYS A 81 -3.56 7.66 6.33
CA LYS A 81 -2.37 8.45 6.66
C LYS A 81 -1.05 7.77 6.34
N HIS A 82 -1.07 6.48 6.01
CA HIS A 82 0.14 5.71 5.80
C HIS A 82 0.19 5.10 4.41
N LEU A 83 1.39 5.05 3.83
CA LEU A 83 1.70 4.36 2.58
C LEU A 83 2.64 3.20 2.89
N PHE A 84 2.32 2.02 2.39
CA PHE A 84 3.21 0.87 2.49
C PHE A 84 4.49 1.11 1.71
N GLY A 85 5.63 0.83 2.32
CA GLY A 85 6.94 0.94 1.69
C GLY A 85 7.55 2.34 1.65
N LEU A 86 6.86 3.38 2.15
CA LEU A 86 7.38 4.76 2.09
C LEU A 86 8.65 4.96 2.93
N ASP A 87 8.82 4.21 4.02
CA ASP A 87 10.03 4.17 4.83
C ASP A 87 11.27 3.82 4.00
N ARG A 88 11.13 2.90 3.04
CA ARG A 88 12.18 2.44 2.15
C ARG A 88 12.25 3.23 0.85
N ALA A 89 11.11 3.65 0.32
CA ALA A 89 11.02 4.32 -0.97
C ALA A 89 11.45 5.79 -0.96
N SER A 90 11.41 6.47 0.19
CA SER A 90 11.62 7.92 0.29
C SER A 90 12.93 8.41 -0.35
N SER A 91 14.03 7.67 -0.20
CA SER A 91 15.33 8.02 -0.79
C SER A 91 15.32 7.86 -2.32
N ALA A 92 14.71 6.77 -2.81
CA ALA A 92 14.59 6.53 -4.24
C ALA A 92 13.63 7.52 -4.91
N ILE A 93 12.51 7.84 -4.26
CA ILE A 93 11.57 8.87 -4.73
C ILE A 93 12.29 10.21 -4.92
N ARG A 94 13.12 10.60 -3.95
CA ARG A 94 13.92 11.85 -4.06
C ARG A 94 14.92 11.79 -5.19
N LYS A 95 15.64 10.67 -5.34
CA LYS A 95 16.65 10.49 -6.39
C LYS A 95 16.06 10.49 -7.78
N ASP A 96 14.95 9.77 -7.96
CA ASP A 96 14.30 9.58 -9.25
C ASP A 96 13.31 10.73 -9.56
N ASP A 97 13.11 11.62 -8.57
CA ASP A 97 12.15 12.72 -8.58
C ASP A 97 10.74 12.28 -9.00
N ARG A 98 10.37 11.06 -8.60
CA ARG A 98 9.12 10.41 -9.00
C ARG A 98 8.71 9.34 -7.99
N ALA A 99 7.44 9.34 -7.57
CA ALA A 99 6.82 8.26 -6.82
C ALA A 99 5.94 7.39 -7.73
N VAL A 100 5.99 6.08 -7.56
CA VAL A 100 5.07 5.12 -8.20
C VAL A 100 4.10 4.62 -7.14
N VAL A 101 2.80 4.76 -7.37
CA VAL A 101 1.76 4.30 -6.45
C VAL A 101 1.02 3.12 -7.07
N VAL A 102 1.08 1.98 -6.40
CA VAL A 102 0.38 0.74 -6.77
C VAL A 102 -0.72 0.39 -5.77
N GLU A 103 -1.53 -0.61 -6.05
CA GLU A 103 -2.65 -0.99 -5.17
C GLU A 103 -2.21 -1.81 -3.96
N GLY A 104 -1.37 -2.82 -4.20
CA GLY A 104 -1.04 -3.84 -3.23
C GLY A 104 0.39 -3.79 -2.70
N TYR A 105 0.58 -4.25 -1.47
CA TYR A 105 1.92 -4.34 -0.89
C TYR A 105 2.77 -5.45 -1.52
N PHE A 106 2.18 -6.46 -2.16
CA PHE A 106 2.94 -7.45 -2.91
C PHE A 106 3.52 -6.86 -4.20
N ASP A 107 2.80 -5.95 -4.86
CA ASP A 107 3.32 -5.22 -6.01
C ASP A 107 4.53 -4.37 -5.64
N VAL A 108 4.46 -3.67 -4.49
CA VAL A 108 5.61 -2.93 -3.95
C VAL A 108 6.79 -3.86 -3.69
N ILE A 109 6.55 -5.03 -3.07
CA ILE A 109 7.60 -6.00 -2.77
C ILE A 109 8.24 -6.51 -4.08
N ALA A 110 7.44 -6.85 -5.10
CA ALA A 110 7.93 -7.30 -6.39
C ALA A 110 8.73 -6.20 -7.11
N LEU A 111 8.22 -4.97 -7.13
CA LEU A 111 8.90 -3.82 -7.71
C LEU A 111 10.24 -3.52 -7.02
N HIS A 112 10.27 -3.51 -5.69
CA HIS A 112 11.50 -3.30 -4.93
C HIS A 112 12.52 -4.43 -5.17
N ALA A 113 12.07 -5.69 -5.23
CA ALA A 113 12.93 -6.84 -5.55
C ALA A 113 13.53 -6.73 -6.96
N ALA A 114 12.80 -6.17 -7.91
CA ALA A 114 13.24 -5.88 -9.27
C ALA A 114 14.06 -4.57 -9.40
N GLY A 115 14.33 -3.87 -8.29
CA GLY A 115 15.10 -2.63 -8.25
C GLY A 115 14.31 -1.35 -8.57
N VAL A 116 12.99 -1.42 -8.70
CA VAL A 116 12.11 -0.23 -8.81
C VAL A 116 11.69 0.18 -7.39
N THR A 117 12.60 0.86 -6.69
CA THR A 117 12.52 1.09 -5.24
C THR A 117 11.78 2.38 -4.85
N ASN A 118 11.31 3.16 -5.82
CA ASN A 118 10.48 4.35 -5.62
C ASN A 118 8.96 4.05 -5.61
N ALA A 119 8.58 2.77 -5.46
CA ALA A 119 7.20 2.30 -5.41
C ALA A 119 6.65 2.25 -3.98
N VAL A 120 5.38 2.62 -3.81
CA VAL A 120 4.61 2.58 -2.56
C VAL A 120 3.19 2.08 -2.85
N ALA A 121 2.46 1.63 -1.83
CA ALA A 121 1.05 1.26 -2.01
C ALA A 121 0.14 1.95 -1.02
N SER A 122 -1.11 2.19 -1.44
CA SER A 122 -2.23 2.44 -0.56
C SER A 122 -2.65 1.13 0.14
N LEU A 123 -3.22 1.22 1.33
CA LEU A 123 -3.49 0.04 2.18
C LEU A 123 -4.93 -0.47 2.03
N GLY A 124 -5.40 -0.64 0.77
CA GLY A 124 -6.76 -1.08 0.47
C GLY A 124 -7.80 0.02 0.65
N THR A 125 -7.37 1.27 0.59
CA THR A 125 -8.22 2.48 0.56
C THR A 125 -7.88 3.31 -0.68
N ALA A 126 -8.78 4.19 -1.09
CA ALA A 126 -8.41 5.21 -2.07
C ALA A 126 -7.23 6.05 -1.54
N LEU A 127 -6.36 6.45 -2.46
CA LEU A 127 -5.22 7.32 -2.13
C LEU A 127 -5.75 8.67 -1.62
N SER A 128 -5.40 9.04 -0.40
CA SER A 128 -5.89 10.27 0.24
C SER A 128 -5.01 11.47 -0.08
N GLY A 129 -5.56 12.68 0.04
CA GLY A 129 -4.78 13.92 -0.09
C GLY A 129 -3.62 14.02 0.92
N GLN A 130 -3.75 13.41 2.11
CA GLN A 130 -2.65 13.34 3.09
C GLN A 130 -1.50 12.44 2.61
N GLN A 131 -1.81 11.27 2.03
CA GLN A 131 -0.82 10.38 1.44
C GLN A 131 -0.10 11.04 0.26
N ILE A 132 -0.83 11.71 -0.62
CA ILE A 132 -0.26 12.47 -1.73
C ILE A 132 0.64 13.59 -1.23
N THR A 133 0.23 14.34 -0.22
CA THR A 133 1.05 15.37 0.40
C THR A 133 2.38 14.80 0.94
N GLN A 134 2.36 13.59 1.51
CA GLN A 134 3.58 12.92 1.96
C GLN A 134 4.51 12.58 0.80
N LEU A 135 3.98 12.10 -0.34
CA LEU A 135 4.78 11.83 -1.55
C LEU A 135 5.39 13.10 -2.11
N CYS A 136 4.61 14.19 -2.20
CA CYS A 136 5.08 15.50 -2.65
C CYS A 136 6.22 16.08 -1.78
N ARG A 137 6.30 15.69 -0.51
CA ARG A 137 7.41 16.09 0.37
C ARG A 137 8.67 15.25 0.18
N CYS A 138 8.61 14.19 -0.60
CA CYS A 138 9.75 13.31 -0.86
C CYS A 138 10.53 13.70 -2.11
N SER A 139 9.96 14.49 -3.05
CA SER A 139 10.62 14.91 -4.29
C SER A 139 10.34 16.39 -4.59
N ASP A 140 11.25 17.03 -5.31
CA ASP A 140 11.13 18.45 -5.67
C ASP A 140 10.14 18.65 -6.84
N GLY A 141 10.18 17.78 -7.85
CA GLY A 141 9.30 17.81 -9.02
C GLY A 141 7.89 17.30 -8.74
N LYS A 142 7.65 16.72 -7.55
CA LYS A 142 6.33 16.24 -7.11
C LYS A 142 5.63 15.38 -8.16
N ARG A 143 6.37 14.48 -8.80
CA ARG A 143 5.86 13.59 -9.83
C ARG A 143 5.30 12.32 -9.21
N ILE A 144 4.06 12.00 -9.53
CA ILE A 144 3.36 10.80 -9.07
C ILE A 144 2.84 10.04 -10.29
N VAL A 145 3.16 8.77 -10.39
CA VAL A 145 2.59 7.84 -11.37
C VAL A 145 1.67 6.87 -10.63
N LEU A 146 0.38 6.90 -10.96
CA LEU A 146 -0.57 5.91 -10.49
C LEU A 146 -0.50 4.70 -11.41
N ASN A 147 -0.14 3.54 -10.87
CA ASN A 147 -0.20 2.28 -11.60
C ASN A 147 -1.16 1.34 -10.88
N PHE A 148 -2.42 1.52 -11.17
CA PHE A 148 -3.51 0.69 -10.67
C PHE A 148 -3.94 -0.32 -11.72
N ASP A 149 -4.65 -1.37 -11.29
CA ASP A 149 -5.12 -2.42 -12.17
C ASP A 149 -6.00 -1.85 -13.28
N ALA A 150 -5.94 -2.42 -14.48
CA ALA A 150 -6.73 -1.95 -15.63
C ALA A 150 -8.21 -2.38 -15.55
N ASP A 151 -8.64 -2.96 -14.44
CA ASP A 151 -10.02 -3.33 -14.21
C ASP A 151 -10.90 -2.15 -13.76
N GLY A 152 -12.21 -2.37 -13.70
CA GLY A 152 -13.13 -1.31 -13.28
C GLY A 152 -12.93 -0.83 -11.82
N ALA A 153 -12.26 -1.60 -10.95
CA ALA A 153 -11.94 -1.19 -9.59
C ALA A 153 -10.72 -0.26 -9.57
N GLY A 154 -9.66 -0.61 -10.31
CA GLY A 154 -8.45 0.22 -10.45
C GLY A 154 -8.74 1.54 -11.16
N VAL A 155 -9.56 1.53 -12.23
CA VAL A 155 -10.01 2.78 -12.89
C VAL A 155 -10.76 3.69 -11.89
N ARG A 156 -11.66 3.13 -11.08
CA ARG A 156 -12.33 3.93 -10.04
C ARG A 156 -11.38 4.42 -8.95
N ALA A 157 -10.34 3.65 -8.62
CA ALA A 157 -9.32 4.06 -7.66
C ALA A 157 -8.47 5.21 -8.23
N ALA A 158 -8.06 5.13 -9.50
CA ALA A 158 -7.37 6.22 -10.19
C ALA A 158 -8.22 7.50 -10.22
N ASN A 159 -9.47 7.42 -10.64
CA ASN A 159 -10.37 8.57 -10.67
C ASN A 159 -10.57 9.22 -9.29
N ARG A 160 -10.68 8.42 -8.22
CA ARG A 160 -10.75 8.97 -6.85
C ARG A 160 -9.46 9.67 -6.45
N ALA A 161 -8.30 9.06 -6.74
CA ALA A 161 -7.00 9.67 -6.46
C ALA A 161 -6.81 10.98 -7.23
N ILE A 162 -7.23 11.03 -8.49
CA ILE A 162 -7.22 12.25 -9.32
C ILE A 162 -8.09 13.32 -8.65
N GLY A 163 -9.32 13.00 -8.24
CA GLY A 163 -10.24 13.95 -7.60
C GLY A 163 -9.68 14.59 -6.32
N GLU A 164 -8.85 13.86 -5.56
CA GLU A 164 -8.19 14.40 -4.35
C GLU A 164 -7.14 15.48 -4.65
N VAL A 165 -6.58 15.53 -5.86
CA VAL A 165 -5.43 16.39 -6.20
C VAL A 165 -5.60 17.17 -7.49
N GLU A 166 -6.73 17.07 -8.15
CA GLU A 166 -7.01 17.70 -9.43
C GLU A 166 -6.63 19.18 -9.44
N GLN A 167 -7.04 19.93 -8.41
CA GLN A 167 -6.72 21.35 -8.30
C GLN A 167 -5.21 21.60 -8.19
N LEU A 168 -4.47 20.78 -7.43
CA LEU A 168 -3.01 20.90 -7.31
C LEU A 168 -2.33 20.60 -8.65
N ALA A 169 -2.83 19.62 -9.38
CA ALA A 169 -2.31 19.23 -10.68
C ALA A 169 -2.59 20.32 -11.74
N LEU A 170 -3.81 20.87 -11.78
CA LEU A 170 -4.18 21.98 -12.68
C LEU A 170 -3.38 23.25 -12.40
N GLN A 171 -3.01 23.51 -11.14
CA GLN A 171 -2.16 24.64 -10.76
C GLN A 171 -0.66 24.40 -11.02
N GLY A 172 -0.28 23.26 -11.59
CA GLY A 172 1.11 22.90 -11.81
C GLY A 172 1.92 22.62 -10.54
N GLN A 173 1.25 22.41 -9.41
CA GLN A 173 1.89 22.10 -8.13
C GLN A 173 2.23 20.61 -7.97
N LEU A 174 1.75 19.76 -8.88
CA LEU A 174 1.92 18.32 -8.90
C LEU A 174 1.84 17.84 -10.35
N GLU A 175 2.78 16.99 -10.76
CA GLU A 175 2.68 16.24 -12.02
C GLU A 175 2.09 14.86 -11.74
N LEU A 176 0.88 14.60 -12.24
CA LEU A 176 0.18 13.34 -12.08
C LEU A 176 0.09 12.60 -13.41
N ARG A 177 0.51 11.34 -13.40
CA ARG A 177 0.44 10.42 -14.55
C ARG A 177 -0.31 9.16 -14.16
N VAL A 178 -0.87 8.49 -15.15
CA VAL A 178 -1.56 7.20 -14.96
C VAL A 178 -0.95 6.17 -15.90
N LEU A 179 -0.51 5.05 -15.35
CA LEU A 179 0.01 3.92 -16.09
C LEU A 179 -0.95 2.74 -15.97
N HIS A 180 -1.38 2.22 -17.09
CA HIS A 180 -1.98 0.89 -17.20
C HIS A 180 -0.99 -0.05 -17.86
N LEU A 181 -0.71 -1.18 -17.21
CA LEU A 181 0.16 -2.19 -17.79
C LEU A 181 -0.55 -2.94 -18.92
N PRO A 182 0.18 -3.33 -19.96
CA PRO A 182 -0.39 -4.13 -21.05
C PRO A 182 -1.04 -5.40 -20.55
N SER A 183 -2.11 -5.83 -21.23
CA SER A 183 -2.85 -7.08 -20.92
C SER A 183 -3.53 -7.11 -19.55
N GLY A 184 -3.70 -5.95 -18.88
CA GLY A 184 -4.38 -5.87 -17.57
C GLY A 184 -3.64 -6.57 -16.43
N LYS A 185 -2.32 -6.79 -16.57
CA LYS A 185 -1.48 -7.42 -15.55
C LYS A 185 -1.24 -6.47 -14.39
N ASP A 186 -1.11 -7.05 -13.21
CA ASP A 186 -0.53 -6.34 -12.06
C ASP A 186 1.01 -6.21 -12.19
N PRO A 187 1.68 -5.35 -11.42
CA PRO A 187 3.13 -5.18 -11.48
C PRO A 187 3.93 -6.47 -11.23
N ASP A 188 3.49 -7.35 -10.32
CA ASP A 188 4.16 -8.63 -10.03
C ASP A 188 4.12 -9.56 -11.24
N GLU A 189 2.97 -9.67 -11.91
CA GLU A 189 2.81 -10.48 -13.12
C GLU A 189 3.60 -9.90 -14.29
N PHE A 190 3.55 -8.57 -14.49
CA PHE A 190 4.29 -7.92 -15.56
C PHE A 190 5.80 -8.14 -15.43
N LEU A 191 6.35 -7.97 -14.23
CA LEU A 191 7.78 -8.12 -13.98
C LEU A 191 8.31 -9.54 -14.25
N LYS A 192 7.49 -10.56 -14.07
CA LYS A 192 7.86 -11.97 -14.38
C LYS A 192 8.10 -12.18 -15.87
N ASP A 193 7.33 -11.48 -16.71
CA ASP A 193 7.36 -11.68 -18.15
C ASP A 193 8.30 -10.71 -18.88
N HIS A 194 8.44 -9.47 -18.40
CA HIS A 194 9.10 -8.37 -19.11
C HIS A 194 10.29 -7.75 -18.38
N GLY A 195 10.36 -7.91 -17.04
CA GLY A 195 11.44 -7.36 -16.24
C GLY A 195 11.35 -5.86 -15.95
N ALA A 196 12.32 -5.38 -15.15
CA ALA A 196 12.29 -4.01 -14.61
C ALA A 196 12.63 -2.92 -15.65
N ALA A 197 13.39 -3.26 -16.70
CA ALA A 197 13.76 -2.29 -17.73
C ALA A 197 12.53 -1.85 -18.54
N ASP A 198 11.71 -2.80 -18.95
CA ASP A 198 10.47 -2.54 -19.69
C ASP A 198 9.46 -1.80 -18.82
N TYR A 199 9.37 -2.17 -17.51
CA TYR A 199 8.51 -1.46 -16.58
C TYR A 199 8.92 0.03 -16.45
N ARG A 200 10.21 0.33 -16.32
CA ARG A 200 10.71 1.71 -16.28
C ARG A 200 10.42 2.47 -17.57
N ALA A 201 10.57 1.82 -18.72
CA ALA A 201 10.23 2.44 -20.01
C ALA A 201 8.76 2.83 -20.09
N LEU A 202 7.86 1.99 -19.57
CA LEU A 202 6.43 2.32 -19.48
C LEU A 202 6.16 3.47 -18.50
N LEU A 203 6.84 3.51 -17.35
CA LEU A 203 6.74 4.63 -16.42
C LEU A 203 7.15 5.97 -17.06
N ASP A 204 8.18 5.96 -17.91
CA ASP A 204 8.66 7.16 -18.61
C ASP A 204 7.68 7.64 -19.69
N GLN A 205 6.90 6.72 -20.26
CA GLN A 205 5.90 6.98 -21.30
C GLN A 205 4.48 7.17 -20.74
N ALA A 206 4.28 7.01 -19.43
CA ALA A 206 2.96 7.12 -18.82
C ALA A 206 2.32 8.47 -19.17
N PRO A 207 1.08 8.51 -19.69
CA PRO A 207 0.40 9.75 -20.05
C PRO A 207 0.11 10.62 -18.82
N LEU A 208 -0.02 11.91 -19.03
CA LEU A 208 -0.59 12.79 -18.03
C LEU A 208 -2.03 12.37 -17.74
N TRP A 209 -2.48 12.58 -16.51
CA TRP A 209 -3.83 12.20 -16.09
C TRP A 209 -4.94 12.81 -16.96
N LEU A 210 -4.72 14.03 -17.50
CA LEU A 210 -5.67 14.69 -18.42
C LEU A 210 -5.79 13.93 -19.74
N ASP A 211 -4.65 13.50 -20.33
CA ASP A 211 -4.64 12.73 -21.57
C ASP A 211 -5.22 11.33 -21.38
N TRP A 212 -5.12 10.81 -20.15
CA TRP A 212 -5.66 9.50 -19.79
C TRP A 212 -7.21 9.51 -19.67
N GLN A 213 -7.82 10.66 -19.34
CA GLN A 213 -9.27 10.79 -19.20
C GLN A 213 -10.00 10.99 -20.56
N ILE A 214 -9.29 11.27 -21.65
CA ILE A 214 -9.83 11.47 -23.01
C ILE A 214 -9.91 10.14 -23.74
#